data_1cfa682b88f2d55b550bd61f1bfff8d4
#
_entry.id   1cfa682b88f2d55b550bd61f1bfff8d4
#
_cell.length_a   1.000
_cell.length_b   1.000
_cell.length_c   1.000
_cell.angle_alpha   90.00
_cell.angle_beta   90.00
_cell.angle_gamma   90.00
#
_symmetry.space_group_name_H-M   'P 1'
#
loop_
_entity.id
_entity.type
_entity.pdbx_description
1 polymer ?
#
loop_
_entity_poly.entity_id
_entity_poly.type
_entity_poly.pdbx_seq_one_letter_code
_entity_poly.pdbx_strand_id
1 'polypeptide(L)'
;MAHHFDGETLHRRPEELVVEEPLTVRINEVDVATTMRTPGHDFELAVGLLHADGALGCATVVDIRYCATGTAVETEFNVVSVLAPGAPEATPRLGVISSSCGLCGTEAIEELVDRISLVEQAESISEDVLLSVVDAVAGHQPVFDRTGGLHAAASFEPDGTIVEVREDIGRHNAVDKVVGRMLLDGDLPATGRGLFVSGRASFEMVQKAWAAGFTTVIAVSAPSALAVAAATSAGMQLAGFARNGTLNVYATNRQPDESVTHPVAEGEPVS
;
A
#
# COMPACT_ATOMS: atom_id res chain seq x y z
N MET A 1 -22.26 -21.26 -2.78
CA MET A 1 -23.35 -21.34 -3.80
C MET A 1 -24.01 -19.97 -3.87
N ALA A 2 -23.97 -19.33 -5.01
CA ALA A 2 -24.66 -18.05 -5.27
C ALA A 2 -25.94 -18.27 -6.11
N HIS A 3 -26.85 -17.30 -6.07
CA HIS A 3 -27.94 -17.21 -7.01
C HIS A 3 -27.60 -16.09 -8.02
N HIS A 4 -27.34 -16.48 -9.26
CA HIS A 4 -27.00 -15.59 -10.35
C HIS A 4 -28.26 -15.23 -11.14
N PHE A 5 -28.52 -13.93 -11.31
CA PHE A 5 -29.58 -13.41 -12.15
C PHE A 5 -28.99 -12.93 -13.49
N ASP A 6 -29.43 -13.50 -14.59
CA ASP A 6 -28.92 -13.22 -15.93
C ASP A 6 -29.71 -12.13 -16.69
N GLY A 7 -30.67 -11.50 -16.02
CA GLY A 7 -31.60 -10.51 -16.58
C GLY A 7 -32.99 -11.07 -16.79
N GLU A 8 -33.17 -12.39 -16.78
CA GLU A 8 -34.46 -13.08 -17.00
C GLU A 8 -34.78 -14.07 -15.88
N THR A 9 -33.81 -14.89 -15.49
CA THR A 9 -34.01 -16.02 -14.55
C THR A 9 -32.91 -16.06 -13.48
N LEU A 10 -33.23 -16.73 -12.36
CA LEU A 10 -32.34 -16.91 -11.22
C LEU A 10 -31.79 -18.34 -11.21
N HIS A 11 -30.47 -18.49 -11.39
CA HIS A 11 -29.79 -19.77 -11.42
C HIS A 11 -28.87 -19.96 -10.23
N ARG A 12 -28.79 -21.17 -9.67
CA ARG A 12 -27.80 -21.53 -8.67
C ARG A 12 -26.49 -21.92 -9.36
N ARG A 13 -25.39 -21.27 -8.95
CA ARG A 13 -24.05 -21.68 -9.38
C ARG A 13 -23.07 -21.71 -8.21
N PRO A 14 -22.04 -22.58 -8.27
CA PRO A 14 -20.94 -22.50 -7.32
C PRO A 14 -20.17 -21.19 -7.51
N GLU A 15 -19.73 -20.62 -6.42
CA GLU A 15 -18.90 -19.41 -6.41
C GLU A 15 -17.89 -19.51 -5.27
N GLU A 16 -16.65 -19.10 -5.52
CA GLU A 16 -15.59 -19.00 -4.53
C GLU A 16 -15.61 -17.59 -3.94
N LEU A 17 -15.62 -17.50 -2.63
CA LEU A 17 -15.62 -16.23 -1.92
C LEU A 17 -14.26 -15.99 -1.28
N VAL A 18 -13.84 -14.73 -1.25
CA VAL A 18 -12.64 -14.30 -0.53
C VAL A 18 -12.85 -14.51 0.96
N VAL A 19 -11.84 -15.05 1.63
CA VAL A 19 -11.79 -15.12 3.09
C VAL A 19 -11.29 -13.79 3.62
N GLU A 20 -12.00 -13.25 4.61
CA GLU A 20 -11.65 -12.03 5.33
C GLU A 20 -11.66 -12.31 6.83
N GLU A 21 -10.52 -12.10 7.48
CA GLU A 21 -10.35 -12.35 8.92
C GLU A 21 -9.56 -11.23 9.56
N PRO A 22 -9.77 -10.95 10.87
CA PRO A 22 -8.96 -9.97 11.58
C PRO A 22 -7.52 -10.46 11.72
N LEU A 23 -6.58 -9.52 11.75
CA LEU A 23 -5.19 -9.75 12.15
C LEU A 23 -4.78 -8.68 13.13
N THR A 24 -4.37 -9.08 14.32
CA THR A 24 -3.75 -8.19 15.32
C THR A 24 -2.23 -8.24 15.14
N VAL A 25 -1.63 -7.07 14.95
CA VAL A 25 -0.18 -6.89 14.85
C VAL A 25 0.34 -6.36 16.18
N ARG A 26 1.37 -7.03 16.68
CA ARG A 26 2.09 -6.67 17.91
C ARG A 26 3.55 -6.35 17.60
N ILE A 27 4.10 -5.40 18.33
CA ILE A 27 5.54 -5.14 18.36
C ILE A 27 6.02 -5.15 19.81
N ASN A 28 7.09 -5.91 20.10
CA ASN A 28 7.65 -6.04 21.44
C ASN A 28 6.57 -6.30 22.51
N GLU A 29 5.63 -7.20 22.20
CA GLU A 29 4.48 -7.62 23.05
C GLU A 29 3.35 -6.58 23.22
N VAL A 30 3.42 -5.42 22.57
CA VAL A 30 2.36 -4.40 22.59
C VAL A 30 1.48 -4.52 21.36
N ASP A 31 0.16 -4.61 21.52
CA ASP A 31 -0.80 -4.59 20.41
C ASP A 31 -0.83 -3.18 19.81
N VAL A 32 -0.51 -3.06 18.52
CA VAL A 32 -0.42 -1.74 17.86
C VAL A 32 -1.55 -1.51 16.86
N ALA A 33 -2.04 -2.56 16.21
CA ALA A 33 -3.08 -2.44 15.21
C ALA A 33 -3.87 -3.73 15.04
N THR A 34 -5.13 -3.61 14.64
CA THR A 34 -5.93 -4.72 14.12
C THR A 34 -6.47 -4.32 12.75
N THR A 35 -6.26 -5.18 11.76
CA THR A 35 -6.75 -4.97 10.39
C THR A 35 -7.54 -6.18 9.91
N MET A 36 -8.50 -5.98 9.01
CA MET A 36 -9.16 -7.07 8.28
C MET A 36 -8.32 -7.42 7.07
N ARG A 37 -7.97 -8.69 6.88
CA ARG A 37 -7.09 -9.14 5.80
C ARG A 37 -7.57 -10.43 5.13
N THR A 38 -7.09 -10.70 3.94
CA THR A 38 -7.10 -12.05 3.37
C THR A 38 -5.92 -12.82 3.95
N PRO A 39 -6.16 -14.00 4.60
CA PRO A 39 -5.09 -14.85 5.15
C PRO A 39 -4.00 -15.17 4.15
N GLY A 40 -2.77 -15.23 4.64
CA GLY A 40 -1.55 -15.45 3.86
C GLY A 40 -0.67 -14.22 3.78
N HIS A 41 0.65 -14.45 3.81
CA HIS A 41 1.66 -13.39 3.87
C HIS A 41 1.52 -12.47 5.09
N ASP A 42 1.02 -13.00 6.21
CA ASP A 42 0.69 -12.22 7.40
C ASP A 42 1.91 -11.61 8.09
N PHE A 43 3.08 -12.26 7.98
CA PHE A 43 4.35 -11.72 8.49
C PHE A 43 4.79 -10.50 7.70
N GLU A 44 4.66 -10.58 6.37
CA GLU A 44 4.91 -9.46 5.47
C GLU A 44 3.95 -8.30 5.76
N LEU A 45 2.64 -8.59 5.89
CA LEU A 45 1.65 -7.60 6.27
C LEU A 45 1.99 -6.89 7.58
N ALA A 46 2.37 -7.66 8.60
CA ALA A 46 2.68 -7.10 9.92
C ALA A 46 3.87 -6.15 9.87
N VAL A 47 5.00 -6.56 9.25
CA VAL A 47 6.19 -5.71 9.22
C VAL A 47 6.03 -4.52 8.27
N GLY A 48 5.31 -4.68 7.15
CA GLY A 48 5.02 -3.59 6.23
C GLY A 48 4.12 -2.51 6.86
N LEU A 49 3.10 -2.92 7.61
CA LEU A 49 2.25 -2.01 8.36
C LEU A 49 3.07 -1.24 9.41
N LEU A 50 3.89 -1.94 10.20
CA LEU A 50 4.75 -1.31 11.21
C LEU A 50 5.77 -0.34 10.60
N HIS A 51 6.32 -0.68 9.42
CA HIS A 51 7.23 0.17 8.68
C HIS A 51 6.54 1.46 8.20
N ALA A 52 5.40 1.33 7.54
CA ALA A 52 4.63 2.46 7.01
C ALA A 52 4.17 3.44 8.11
N ASP A 53 3.87 2.92 9.30
CA ASP A 53 3.48 3.71 10.47
C ASP A 53 4.69 4.32 11.22
N GLY A 54 5.93 3.97 10.82
CA GLY A 54 7.15 4.38 11.50
C GLY A 54 7.37 3.69 12.85
N ALA A 55 6.59 2.68 13.19
CA ALA A 55 6.66 1.97 14.47
C ALA A 55 7.94 1.15 14.65
N LEU A 56 8.60 0.77 13.56
CA LEU A 56 9.92 0.13 13.60
C LEU A 56 11.04 1.14 13.86
N GLY A 57 10.89 2.41 13.45
CA GLY A 57 11.99 3.35 13.44
C GLY A 57 13.18 2.79 12.64
N CYS A 58 14.36 2.77 13.26
CA CYS A 58 15.58 2.16 12.70
C CYS A 58 15.84 0.75 13.26
N ALA A 59 14.90 0.16 14.00
CA ALA A 59 15.11 -1.15 14.61
C ALA A 59 15.04 -2.28 13.60
N THR A 60 15.94 -3.25 13.76
CA THR A 60 15.92 -4.47 12.96
C THR A 60 14.90 -5.47 13.52
N VAL A 61 14.11 -6.07 12.65
CA VAL A 61 13.23 -7.17 13.00
C VAL A 61 14.07 -8.42 13.26
N VAL A 62 13.96 -8.97 14.49
CA VAL A 62 14.75 -10.12 14.93
C VAL A 62 13.97 -11.42 14.83
N ASP A 63 12.66 -11.36 15.10
CA ASP A 63 11.77 -12.52 15.07
C ASP A 63 10.35 -12.11 14.69
N ILE A 64 9.65 -13.01 14.01
CA ILE A 64 8.23 -12.84 13.66
C ILE A 64 7.56 -14.19 13.88
N ARG A 65 6.46 -14.18 14.60
CA ARG A 65 5.72 -15.42 14.90
C ARG A 65 4.23 -15.19 15.05
N TYR A 66 3.45 -16.22 14.75
CA TYR A 66 2.06 -16.26 15.18
C TYR A 66 2.03 -16.52 16.69
N CYS A 67 1.15 -15.86 17.38
CA CYS A 67 0.83 -15.87 18.79
C CYS A 67 1.54 -14.80 19.65
N ALA A 68 0.82 -14.42 20.68
CA ALA A 68 1.32 -13.48 21.70
C ALA A 68 1.54 -14.20 23.02
N THR A 69 0.47 -14.77 23.54
CA THR A 69 0.40 -15.55 24.78
C THR A 69 -0.51 -16.73 24.49
N GLY A 70 0.04 -17.93 24.45
CA GLY A 70 -0.70 -19.12 24.00
C GLY A 70 -0.12 -19.72 22.74
N THR A 71 -0.85 -20.62 22.09
CA THR A 71 -0.44 -21.23 20.84
C THR A 71 -1.03 -20.50 19.63
N ALA A 72 -0.39 -20.61 18.47
CA ALA A 72 -0.93 -20.07 17.22
C ALA A 72 -2.34 -20.60 16.93
N VAL A 73 -2.63 -21.84 17.31
CA VAL A 73 -3.94 -22.48 17.14
C VAL A 73 -5.01 -21.84 18.02
N GLU A 74 -4.68 -21.44 19.27
CA GLU A 74 -5.63 -20.77 20.17
C GLU A 74 -6.01 -19.37 19.69
N THR A 75 -5.14 -18.72 18.93
CA THR A 75 -5.41 -17.40 18.30
C THR A 75 -5.93 -17.54 16.87
N GLU A 76 -6.18 -18.76 16.39
CA GLU A 76 -6.60 -19.04 15.01
C GLU A 76 -5.69 -18.38 13.96
N PHE A 77 -4.39 -18.23 14.26
CA PHE A 77 -3.41 -17.52 13.44
C PHE A 77 -3.75 -16.03 13.18
N ASN A 78 -4.57 -15.41 14.02
CA ASN A 78 -5.02 -14.03 13.88
C ASN A 78 -4.20 -13.01 14.73
N VAL A 79 -3.08 -13.43 15.29
CA VAL A 79 -2.14 -12.56 16.01
C VAL A 79 -0.72 -12.80 15.50
N VAL A 80 -0.07 -11.76 15.01
CA VAL A 80 1.35 -11.77 14.62
C VAL A 80 2.12 -10.87 15.56
N SER A 81 3.15 -11.45 16.21
CA SER A 81 4.09 -10.73 17.09
C SER A 81 5.42 -10.52 16.38
N VAL A 82 5.85 -9.28 16.30
CA VAL A 82 7.14 -8.84 15.74
C VAL A 82 8.05 -8.44 16.89
N LEU A 83 9.24 -9.05 16.96
CA LEU A 83 10.29 -8.67 17.90
C LEU A 83 11.29 -7.75 17.20
N ALA A 84 11.32 -6.49 17.61
CA ALA A 84 12.23 -5.46 17.10
C ALA A 84 12.81 -4.66 18.28
N PRO A 85 13.85 -5.18 18.96
CA PRO A 85 14.48 -4.48 20.09
C PRO A 85 15.04 -3.11 19.65
N GLY A 86 14.74 -2.07 20.43
CA GLY A 86 15.15 -0.71 20.08
C GLY A 86 14.17 0.05 19.19
N ALA A 87 13.05 -0.57 18.80
CA ALA A 87 11.95 0.19 18.19
C ALA A 87 11.40 1.26 19.14
N PRO A 88 10.85 2.36 18.63
CA PRO A 88 10.17 3.37 19.43
C PRO A 88 9.09 2.76 20.32
N GLU A 89 8.75 3.43 21.42
CA GLU A 89 7.66 3.00 22.27
C GLU A 89 6.36 2.95 21.47
N ALA A 90 5.77 1.77 21.40
CA ALA A 90 4.58 1.56 20.57
C ALA A 90 3.37 2.23 21.22
N THR A 91 2.66 3.05 20.43
CA THR A 91 1.38 3.63 20.83
C THR A 91 0.26 2.79 20.24
N PRO A 92 -0.58 2.13 21.05
CA PRO A 92 -1.71 1.36 20.54
C PRO A 92 -2.68 2.25 19.76
N ARG A 93 -3.00 1.89 18.54
CA ARG A 93 -4.11 2.49 17.80
C ARG A 93 -5.39 1.76 18.20
N LEU A 94 -6.21 2.42 19.02
CA LEU A 94 -7.50 1.87 19.47
C LEU A 94 -8.50 1.92 18.30
N GLY A 95 -8.79 0.76 17.71
CA GLY A 95 -9.80 0.58 16.66
C GLY A 95 -9.29 -0.18 15.45
N VAL A 96 -10.23 -0.66 14.64
CA VAL A 96 -9.92 -1.21 13.31
C VAL A 96 -9.47 -0.06 12.42
N ILE A 97 -8.33 -0.19 11.78
CA ILE A 97 -7.81 0.84 10.86
C ILE A 97 -8.82 1.02 9.73
N SER A 98 -9.53 2.13 9.75
CA SER A 98 -10.34 2.60 8.63
C SER A 98 -9.63 3.78 7.96
N SER A 99 -9.79 3.91 6.66
CA SER A 99 -9.13 4.90 5.79
C SER A 99 -9.56 6.37 6.04
N SER A 100 -9.80 6.77 7.31
CA SER A 100 -10.21 8.11 7.69
C SER A 100 -9.26 8.66 8.75
N CYS A 101 -8.11 9.17 8.33
CA CYS A 101 -7.23 9.94 9.20
C CYS A 101 -7.80 11.36 9.35
N GLY A 102 -7.96 11.82 10.60
CA GLY A 102 -8.55 13.12 10.93
C GLY A 102 -7.58 14.30 10.84
N LEU A 103 -6.48 14.19 10.09
CA LEU A 103 -5.51 15.29 9.87
C LEU A 103 -5.97 16.18 8.71
N CYS A 104 -5.79 17.49 8.86
CA CYS A 104 -6.00 18.44 7.79
C CYS A 104 -4.94 18.23 6.69
N GLY A 105 -5.35 18.23 5.40
CA GLY A 105 -4.53 17.71 4.31
C GLY A 105 -3.11 18.31 4.19
N THR A 106 -2.93 19.62 4.43
CA THR A 106 -1.64 20.30 4.34
C THR A 106 -0.73 19.94 5.52
N GLU A 107 -1.27 19.91 6.74
CA GLU A 107 -0.53 19.53 7.95
C GLU A 107 -0.01 18.07 7.87
N ALA A 108 -0.77 17.18 7.25
CA ALA A 108 -0.35 15.79 7.06
C ALA A 108 0.86 15.66 6.12
N ILE A 109 0.96 16.52 5.08
CA ILE A 109 2.12 16.52 4.18
C ILE A 109 3.34 17.11 4.88
N GLU A 110 3.17 18.21 5.61
CA GLU A 110 4.25 18.86 6.36
C GLU A 110 4.84 17.87 7.40
N GLU A 111 3.98 17.15 8.14
CA GLU A 111 4.42 16.12 9.09
C GLU A 111 5.18 14.99 8.40
N LEU A 112 4.78 14.59 7.17
CA LEU A 112 5.51 13.57 6.42
C LEU A 112 6.88 14.07 5.94
N VAL A 113 6.96 15.29 5.42
CA VAL A 113 8.22 15.92 4.98
C VAL A 113 9.22 16.01 6.15
N ASP A 114 8.73 16.30 7.35
CA ASP A 114 9.57 16.37 8.55
C ASP A 114 10.06 14.99 9.03
N ARG A 115 9.29 13.94 8.76
CA ARG A 115 9.57 12.57 9.24
C ARG A 115 10.29 11.69 8.22
N ILE A 116 10.04 11.88 6.95
CA ILE A 116 10.53 11.01 5.88
C ILE A 116 11.37 11.87 4.92
N SER A 117 12.61 11.49 4.70
CA SER A 117 13.46 12.13 3.68
C SER A 117 12.81 12.07 2.30
N LEU A 118 13.10 13.06 1.45
CA LEU A 118 12.73 12.99 0.04
C LEU A 118 13.21 11.68 -0.57
N VAL A 119 12.47 11.13 -1.52
CA VAL A 119 12.95 9.95 -2.23
C VAL A 119 14.23 10.29 -3.00
N GLU A 120 15.13 9.32 -3.08
CA GLU A 120 16.34 9.48 -3.85
C GLU A 120 15.99 9.74 -5.31
N GLN A 121 16.68 10.71 -5.94
CA GLN A 121 16.38 11.06 -7.32
C GLN A 121 16.61 9.88 -8.25
N ALA A 122 15.60 9.56 -9.07
CA ALA A 122 15.65 8.54 -10.10
C ALA A 122 15.08 9.11 -11.41
N GLU A 123 15.44 8.49 -12.52
CA GLU A 123 14.80 8.81 -13.80
C GLU A 123 13.33 8.40 -13.77
N SER A 124 12.47 9.21 -14.41
CA SER A 124 11.06 8.85 -14.57
C SER A 124 10.93 7.60 -15.46
N ILE A 125 10.11 6.67 -15.02
CA ILE A 125 9.78 5.47 -15.80
C ILE A 125 8.85 5.90 -16.96
N SER A 126 9.14 5.43 -18.17
CA SER A 126 8.36 5.81 -19.35
C SER A 126 6.92 5.29 -19.27
N GLU A 127 6.01 5.99 -19.92
CA GLU A 127 4.58 5.66 -19.95
C GLU A 127 4.33 4.28 -20.56
N ASP A 128 5.09 3.88 -21.57
CA ASP A 128 4.98 2.55 -22.21
C ASP A 128 5.34 1.44 -21.20
N VAL A 129 6.39 1.64 -20.40
CA VAL A 129 6.77 0.69 -19.35
C VAL A 129 5.69 0.64 -18.27
N LEU A 130 5.18 1.80 -17.82
CA LEU A 130 4.11 1.84 -16.83
C LEU A 130 2.85 1.10 -17.31
N LEU A 131 2.48 1.22 -18.57
CA LEU A 131 1.35 0.48 -19.14
C LEU A 131 1.62 -1.03 -19.18
N SER A 132 2.85 -1.44 -19.55
CA SER A 132 3.21 -2.86 -19.59
C SER A 132 3.14 -3.53 -18.21
N VAL A 133 3.45 -2.79 -17.13
CA VAL A 133 3.32 -3.26 -15.74
C VAL A 133 1.87 -3.61 -15.41
N VAL A 134 0.89 -2.81 -15.86
CA VAL A 134 -0.54 -3.08 -15.61
C VAL A 134 -0.94 -4.44 -16.17
N ASP A 135 -0.55 -4.72 -17.41
CA ASP A 135 -0.86 -5.99 -18.08
C ASP A 135 -0.09 -7.16 -17.45
N ALA A 136 1.17 -6.94 -17.06
CA ALA A 136 1.99 -7.95 -16.42
C ALA A 136 1.42 -8.37 -15.06
N VAL A 137 0.99 -7.41 -14.21
CA VAL A 137 0.41 -7.72 -12.89
C VAL A 137 -0.89 -8.49 -13.02
N ALA A 138 -1.71 -8.22 -14.03
CA ALA A 138 -2.95 -8.96 -14.25
C ALA A 138 -2.74 -10.48 -14.36
N GLY A 139 -1.60 -10.91 -14.92
CA GLY A 139 -1.23 -12.34 -14.99
C GLY A 139 -0.74 -12.97 -13.67
N HIS A 140 -0.63 -12.20 -12.58
CA HIS A 140 -0.09 -12.64 -11.29
C HIS A 140 -1.10 -12.53 -10.14
N GLN A 141 -2.41 -12.59 -10.43
CA GLN A 141 -3.49 -12.44 -9.45
C GLN A 141 -4.36 -13.71 -9.33
N PRO A 142 -3.79 -14.87 -8.93
CA PRO A 142 -4.50 -16.14 -8.96
C PRO A 142 -5.72 -16.21 -8.05
N VAL A 143 -5.78 -15.43 -6.97
CA VAL A 143 -6.96 -15.42 -6.09
C VAL A 143 -8.03 -14.49 -6.66
N PHE A 144 -7.65 -13.33 -7.19
CA PHE A 144 -8.56 -12.43 -7.89
C PHE A 144 -9.22 -13.13 -9.08
N ASP A 145 -8.47 -13.91 -9.88
CA ASP A 145 -8.99 -14.62 -11.05
C ASP A 145 -10.11 -15.62 -10.68
N ARG A 146 -10.06 -16.21 -9.48
CA ARG A 146 -11.08 -17.15 -8.99
C ARG A 146 -12.26 -16.45 -8.32
N THR A 147 -12.00 -15.32 -7.63
CA THR A 147 -12.98 -14.70 -6.72
C THR A 147 -13.48 -13.34 -7.18
N GLY A 148 -12.68 -12.60 -7.96
CA GLY A 148 -12.96 -11.22 -8.35
C GLY A 148 -12.95 -10.21 -7.20
N GLY A 149 -12.54 -10.62 -5.98
CA GLY A 149 -12.77 -9.86 -4.74
C GLY A 149 -11.53 -9.25 -4.09
N LEU A 150 -10.34 -9.32 -4.72
CA LEU A 150 -9.11 -8.83 -4.12
C LEU A 150 -8.54 -7.60 -4.84
N HIS A 151 -7.77 -6.85 -4.08
CA HIS A 151 -6.83 -5.87 -4.60
C HIS A 151 -5.45 -6.49 -4.75
N ALA A 152 -4.65 -5.95 -5.68
CA ALA A 152 -3.25 -6.28 -5.84
C ALA A 152 -2.36 -5.05 -5.68
N ALA A 153 -1.17 -5.28 -5.16
CA ALA A 153 -0.03 -4.38 -5.24
C ALA A 153 1.18 -5.15 -5.78
N ALA A 154 2.07 -4.44 -6.47
CA ALA A 154 3.30 -5.04 -6.98
C ALA A 154 4.46 -4.05 -6.91
N SER A 155 5.67 -4.55 -6.62
CA SER A 155 6.91 -3.83 -6.87
C SER A 155 7.46 -4.23 -8.23
N PHE A 156 8.07 -3.27 -8.95
CA PHE A 156 8.65 -3.51 -10.27
C PHE A 156 9.90 -2.67 -10.50
N GLU A 157 10.80 -3.19 -11.30
CA GLU A 157 12.03 -2.52 -11.72
C GLU A 157 11.76 -1.42 -12.77
N PRO A 158 12.70 -0.49 -13.02
CA PRO A 158 12.52 0.59 -13.99
C PRO A 158 12.23 0.13 -15.43
N ASP A 159 12.57 -1.11 -15.77
CA ASP A 159 12.27 -1.71 -17.08
C ASP A 159 10.90 -2.39 -17.15
N GLY A 160 10.12 -2.35 -16.06
CA GLY A 160 8.80 -2.98 -15.94
C GLY A 160 8.82 -4.43 -15.47
N THR A 161 9.98 -5.00 -15.18
CA THR A 161 10.08 -6.35 -14.62
C THR A 161 9.42 -6.41 -13.26
N ILE A 162 8.42 -7.28 -13.11
CA ILE A 162 7.73 -7.50 -11.83
C ILE A 162 8.65 -8.22 -10.87
N VAL A 163 8.86 -7.65 -9.69
CA VAL A 163 9.67 -8.23 -8.61
C VAL A 163 8.79 -9.05 -7.67
N GLU A 164 7.68 -8.45 -7.23
CA GLU A 164 6.79 -9.08 -6.26
C GLU A 164 5.35 -8.63 -6.48
N VAL A 165 4.39 -9.55 -6.31
CA VAL A 165 2.94 -9.26 -6.35
C VAL A 165 2.30 -9.79 -5.08
N ARG A 166 1.43 -9.02 -4.45
CA ARG A 166 0.61 -9.43 -3.31
C ARG A 166 -0.84 -9.07 -3.51
N GLU A 167 -1.71 -9.99 -3.13
CA GLU A 167 -3.16 -9.82 -3.13
C GLU A 167 -3.70 -9.71 -1.70
N ASP A 168 -4.70 -8.87 -1.50
CA ASP A 168 -5.47 -8.75 -0.26
C ASP A 168 -6.83 -8.11 -0.54
N ILE A 169 -7.85 -8.40 0.29
CA ILE A 169 -9.15 -7.71 0.23
C ILE A 169 -9.01 -6.20 0.49
N GLY A 170 -8.01 -5.82 1.31
CA GLY A 170 -7.64 -4.45 1.60
C GLY A 170 -6.51 -3.95 0.71
N ARG A 171 -6.76 -2.92 -0.11
CA ARG A 171 -5.69 -2.34 -0.96
C ARG A 171 -4.46 -1.85 -0.17
N HIS A 172 -4.66 -1.36 1.07
CA HIS A 172 -3.58 -0.96 1.97
C HIS A 172 -2.74 -2.15 2.40
N ASN A 173 -3.41 -3.25 2.76
CA ASN A 173 -2.75 -4.48 3.15
C ASN A 173 -1.93 -5.09 1.99
N ALA A 174 -2.45 -5.02 0.76
CA ALA A 174 -1.70 -5.51 -0.40
C ALA A 174 -0.36 -4.75 -0.56
N VAL A 175 -0.36 -3.41 -0.36
CA VAL A 175 0.86 -2.60 -0.35
C VAL A 175 1.75 -2.97 0.84
N ASP A 176 1.18 -3.10 2.04
CA ASP A 176 1.96 -3.47 3.23
C ASP A 176 2.62 -4.85 3.06
N LYS A 177 1.94 -5.81 2.45
CA LYS A 177 2.53 -7.13 2.12
C LYS A 177 3.74 -7.00 1.18
N VAL A 178 3.65 -6.17 0.13
CA VAL A 178 4.78 -5.92 -0.79
C VAL A 178 5.94 -5.25 -0.04
N VAL A 179 5.67 -4.17 0.68
CA VAL A 179 6.69 -3.44 1.45
C VAL A 179 7.33 -4.34 2.51
N GLY A 180 6.51 -5.12 3.22
CA GLY A 180 7.00 -6.05 4.23
C GLY A 180 7.85 -7.17 3.66
N ARG A 181 7.53 -7.69 2.47
CA ARG A 181 8.37 -8.65 1.77
C ARG A 181 9.73 -8.05 1.48
N MET A 182 9.75 -6.85 0.87
CA MET A 182 11.00 -6.15 0.54
C MET A 182 11.84 -5.84 1.79
N LEU A 183 11.18 -5.44 2.90
CA LEU A 183 11.87 -5.21 4.17
C LEU A 183 12.55 -6.47 4.69
N LEU A 184 11.85 -7.62 4.65
CA LEU A 184 12.37 -8.90 5.11
C LEU A 184 13.52 -9.43 4.24
N ASP A 185 13.53 -9.10 2.96
CA ASP A 185 14.61 -9.45 2.04
C ASP A 185 15.81 -8.48 2.11
N GLY A 186 15.67 -7.35 2.82
CA GLY A 186 16.67 -6.30 2.88
C GLY A 186 16.72 -5.41 1.63
N ASP A 187 15.62 -5.34 0.89
CA ASP A 187 15.47 -4.63 -0.39
C ASP A 187 14.90 -3.21 -0.24
N LEU A 188 14.81 -2.69 0.97
CA LEU A 188 14.46 -1.29 1.23
C LEU A 188 15.73 -0.46 1.54
N PRO A 189 15.78 0.81 1.14
CA PRO A 189 14.75 1.56 0.38
C PRO A 189 14.61 1.09 -1.07
N ALA A 190 13.40 1.21 -1.63
CA ALA A 190 13.03 0.79 -2.99
C ALA A 190 13.47 1.80 -4.07
N THR A 191 14.67 2.34 -3.95
CA THR A 191 15.19 3.39 -4.82
C THR A 191 15.19 2.96 -6.29
N GLY A 192 14.61 3.80 -7.16
CA GLY A 192 14.48 3.55 -8.58
C GLY A 192 13.30 2.64 -8.95
N ARG A 193 12.74 1.90 -8.01
CA ARG A 193 11.61 0.98 -8.25
C ARG A 193 10.27 1.69 -8.23
N GLY A 194 9.30 1.06 -8.90
CA GLY A 194 7.91 1.48 -8.90
C GLY A 194 7.01 0.58 -8.06
N LEU A 195 5.93 1.19 -7.54
CA LEU A 195 4.82 0.51 -6.86
C LEU A 195 3.56 0.60 -7.73
N PHE A 196 3.01 -0.56 -8.10
CA PHE A 196 1.70 -0.67 -8.72
C PHE A 196 0.61 -0.89 -7.67
N VAL A 197 -0.56 -0.26 -7.85
CA VAL A 197 -1.76 -0.50 -7.03
C VAL A 197 -2.99 -0.67 -7.92
N SER A 198 -3.75 -1.75 -7.73
CA SER A 198 -4.96 -2.06 -8.51
C SER A 198 -6.14 -1.13 -8.18
N GLY A 199 -6.03 -0.34 -7.13
CA GLY A 199 -7.06 0.57 -6.64
C GLY A 199 -6.80 2.03 -6.95
N ARG A 200 -7.37 2.91 -6.10
CA ARG A 200 -7.10 4.36 -6.12
C ARG A 200 -5.76 4.66 -5.47
N ALA A 201 -5.02 5.62 -6.03
CA ALA A 201 -3.89 6.23 -5.33
C ALA A 201 -4.43 7.25 -4.30
N SER A 202 -4.71 6.80 -3.09
CA SER A 202 -5.02 7.70 -1.96
C SER A 202 -3.72 8.26 -1.36
N PHE A 203 -3.86 9.30 -0.53
CA PHE A 203 -2.74 9.83 0.24
C PHE A 203 -1.94 8.75 0.96
N GLU A 204 -2.63 7.82 1.65
CA GLU A 204 -1.98 6.73 2.38
C GLU A 204 -1.19 5.78 1.47
N MET A 205 -1.61 5.57 0.21
CA MET A 205 -0.85 4.76 -0.75
C MET A 205 0.48 5.44 -1.09
N VAL A 206 0.44 6.76 -1.35
CA VAL A 206 1.65 7.54 -1.61
C VAL A 206 2.53 7.61 -0.37
N GLN A 207 1.96 7.80 0.81
CA GLN A 207 2.69 7.79 2.09
C GLN A 207 3.45 6.47 2.30
N LYS A 208 2.79 5.32 2.09
CA LYS A 208 3.42 4.00 2.22
C LYS A 208 4.54 3.80 1.20
N ALA A 209 4.31 4.20 -0.05
CA ALA A 209 5.33 4.15 -1.10
C ALA A 209 6.53 5.05 -0.76
N TRP A 210 6.27 6.26 -0.29
CA TRP A 210 7.31 7.21 0.14
C TRP A 210 8.14 6.65 1.31
N ALA A 211 7.47 6.16 2.36
CA ALA A 211 8.14 5.54 3.51
C ALA A 211 9.04 4.35 3.12
N ALA A 212 8.65 3.60 2.10
CA ALA A 212 9.42 2.49 1.57
C ALA A 212 10.52 2.90 0.56
N GLY A 213 10.57 4.18 0.14
CA GLY A 213 11.57 4.71 -0.80
C GLY A 213 11.26 4.45 -2.27
N PHE A 214 10.03 4.09 -2.63
CA PHE A 214 9.63 3.99 -4.04
C PHE A 214 9.69 5.36 -4.71
N THR A 215 10.16 5.40 -5.95
CA THR A 215 10.26 6.64 -6.72
C THR A 215 9.09 6.85 -7.67
N THR A 216 8.31 5.81 -7.92
CA THR A 216 7.18 5.83 -8.86
C THR A 216 5.98 5.09 -8.25
N VAL A 217 4.80 5.66 -8.39
CA VAL A 217 3.51 5.00 -8.07
C VAL A 217 2.61 5.01 -9.31
N ILE A 218 2.09 3.84 -9.69
CA ILE A 218 1.10 3.70 -10.74
C ILE A 218 -0.18 3.07 -10.19
N ALA A 219 -1.33 3.68 -10.48
CA ALA A 219 -2.64 3.23 -10.01
C ALA A 219 -3.62 3.01 -11.18
N VAL A 220 -4.40 1.93 -11.11
CA VAL A 220 -5.45 1.62 -12.10
C VAL A 220 -6.59 2.65 -12.05
N SER A 221 -6.81 3.28 -10.89
CA SER A 221 -7.89 4.25 -10.69
C SER A 221 -7.35 5.65 -10.35
N ALA A 222 -8.24 6.55 -9.94
CA ALA A 222 -7.94 7.95 -9.71
C ALA A 222 -7.01 8.18 -8.49
N PRO A 223 -6.07 9.12 -8.58
CA PRO A 223 -5.43 9.70 -7.40
C PRO A 223 -6.36 10.70 -6.71
N SER A 224 -6.15 10.94 -5.41
CA SER A 224 -6.71 12.09 -4.71
C SER A 224 -5.82 13.33 -4.90
N ALA A 225 -6.37 14.53 -4.77
CA ALA A 225 -5.58 15.77 -4.83
C ALA A 225 -4.45 15.77 -3.78
N LEU A 226 -4.72 15.27 -2.58
CA LEU A 226 -3.73 15.15 -1.51
C LEU A 226 -2.61 14.15 -1.87
N ALA A 227 -2.95 13.05 -2.57
CA ALA A 227 -1.94 12.09 -3.06
C ALA A 227 -1.02 12.73 -4.10
N VAL A 228 -1.56 13.57 -5.00
CA VAL A 228 -0.77 14.31 -5.99
C VAL A 228 0.17 15.30 -5.29
N ALA A 229 -0.34 16.06 -4.33
CA ALA A 229 0.47 17.00 -3.55
C ALA A 229 1.59 16.27 -2.78
N ALA A 230 1.29 15.15 -2.13
CA ALA A 230 2.28 14.34 -1.41
C ALA A 230 3.36 13.78 -2.34
N ALA A 231 2.97 13.22 -3.51
CA ALA A 231 3.92 12.69 -4.49
C ALA A 231 4.83 13.80 -5.04
N THR A 232 4.27 15.00 -5.31
CA THR A 232 5.05 16.16 -5.74
C THR A 232 6.05 16.58 -4.66
N SER A 233 5.61 16.69 -3.40
CA SER A 233 6.47 17.04 -2.27
C SER A 233 7.58 16.00 -2.02
N ALA A 234 7.28 14.73 -2.25
CA ALA A 234 8.26 13.64 -2.11
C ALA A 234 9.25 13.56 -3.29
N GLY A 235 8.99 14.23 -4.41
CA GLY A 235 9.76 14.07 -5.65
C GLY A 235 9.48 12.75 -6.37
N MET A 236 8.27 12.20 -6.23
CA MET A 236 7.86 10.92 -6.81
C MET A 236 7.08 11.11 -8.12
N GLN A 237 7.26 10.18 -9.06
CA GLN A 237 6.35 10.04 -10.19
C GLN A 237 5.03 9.39 -9.74
N LEU A 238 3.90 10.00 -10.14
CA LEU A 238 2.57 9.47 -9.87
C LEU A 238 1.75 9.39 -11.15
N ALA A 239 1.36 8.18 -11.53
CA ALA A 239 0.44 7.92 -12.62
C ALA A 239 -0.86 7.31 -12.11
N GLY A 240 -1.98 7.62 -12.77
CA GLY A 240 -3.29 7.10 -12.44
C GLY A 240 -4.13 6.84 -13.69
N PHE A 241 -5.32 6.23 -13.48
CA PHE A 241 -6.20 5.74 -14.56
C PHE A 241 -5.48 4.81 -15.55
N ALA A 242 -4.46 4.10 -15.07
CA ALA A 242 -3.65 3.20 -15.89
C ALA A 242 -4.44 1.94 -16.24
N ARG A 243 -5.13 1.98 -17.39
CA ARG A 243 -5.96 0.89 -17.90
C ARG A 243 -6.28 1.09 -19.38
N ASN A 244 -6.61 -0.01 -20.06
CA ASN A 244 -7.00 0.03 -21.48
C ASN A 244 -6.00 0.77 -22.38
N GLY A 245 -4.69 0.60 -22.12
CA GLY A 245 -3.63 1.23 -22.92
C GLY A 245 -3.49 2.74 -22.72
N THR A 246 -4.03 3.31 -21.64
CA THR A 246 -3.93 4.74 -21.33
C THR A 246 -3.58 4.96 -19.86
N LEU A 247 -2.96 6.10 -19.54
CA LEU A 247 -2.73 6.59 -18.19
C LEU A 247 -2.65 8.12 -18.17
N ASN A 248 -2.73 8.70 -16.97
CA ASN A 248 -2.47 10.12 -16.76
C ASN A 248 -1.30 10.26 -15.77
N VAL A 249 -0.32 11.08 -16.10
CA VAL A 249 0.78 11.44 -15.18
C VAL A 249 0.38 12.72 -14.41
N TYR A 250 0.45 12.66 -13.09
CA TYR A 250 0.06 13.75 -12.17
C TYR A 250 1.24 14.41 -11.47
N ALA A 251 2.32 13.66 -11.27
CA ALA A 251 3.59 14.15 -10.72
C ALA A 251 4.75 13.44 -11.42
N THR A 252 5.91 14.11 -11.50
CA THR A 252 7.13 13.57 -12.11
C THR A 252 8.28 13.60 -11.10
N ASN A 253 9.31 12.75 -11.30
CA ASN A 253 10.52 12.65 -10.45
C ASN A 253 11.43 13.90 -10.57
N ARG A 254 10.86 15.09 -10.61
CA ARG A 254 11.62 16.33 -10.58
C ARG A 254 11.42 16.97 -9.22
N GLN A 255 12.52 17.44 -8.63
CA GLN A 255 12.38 18.31 -7.45
C GLN A 255 11.48 19.49 -7.83
N PRO A 256 10.57 19.91 -6.93
CA PRO A 256 9.80 21.12 -7.13
C PRO A 256 10.79 22.25 -7.42
N ASP A 257 10.63 22.91 -8.54
CA ASP A 257 11.36 24.13 -8.83
C ASP A 257 10.96 25.14 -7.76
N GLU A 258 11.88 25.55 -6.87
CA GLU A 258 11.63 26.50 -5.79
C GLU A 258 11.03 27.84 -6.28
N SER A 259 11.00 28.05 -7.59
CA SER A 259 10.46 29.26 -8.23
C SER A 259 8.95 29.18 -8.55
N VAL A 260 8.28 28.04 -8.42
CA VAL A 260 6.84 27.88 -8.75
C VAL A 260 6.00 27.81 -7.49
N THR A 261 5.63 28.96 -6.95
CA THR A 261 4.51 29.03 -6.01
C THR A 261 3.22 28.76 -6.77
N HIS A 262 2.67 27.55 -6.65
CA HIS A 262 1.34 27.25 -7.18
C HIS A 262 0.29 28.06 -6.41
N PRO A 263 -0.55 28.84 -7.09
CA PRO A 263 -1.71 29.41 -6.42
C PRO A 263 -2.63 28.29 -5.98
N VAL A 264 -2.92 28.22 -4.69
CA VAL A 264 -3.99 27.36 -4.16
C VAL A 264 -5.26 27.76 -4.89
N ALA A 265 -5.83 26.86 -5.69
CA ALA A 265 -7.14 27.07 -6.29
C ALA A 265 -8.15 27.15 -5.14
N GLU A 266 -8.61 28.36 -4.83
CA GLU A 266 -9.76 28.57 -3.96
C GLU A 266 -10.96 27.85 -4.60
N GLY A 267 -11.37 26.74 -3.98
CA GLY A 267 -12.55 26.02 -4.40
C GLY A 267 -13.79 26.87 -4.18
N GLU A 268 -14.49 27.20 -5.25
CA GLU A 268 -15.84 27.75 -5.16
C GLU A 268 -16.74 26.75 -4.40
N PRO A 269 -17.56 27.21 -3.44
CA PRO A 269 -18.49 26.33 -2.75
C PRO A 269 -19.55 25.86 -3.74
N VAL A 270 -19.68 24.53 -3.87
CA VAL A 270 -20.76 23.90 -4.63
C VAL A 270 -22.06 24.23 -3.94
N SER A 271 -22.91 24.98 -4.62
CA SER A 271 -24.28 25.32 -4.22
C SER A 271 -25.24 24.14 -4.36
#